data_1fb2cfa5a9d590a46866c45e2b867081
#
_entry.id   1fb2cfa5a9d590a46866c45e2b867081
#
_cell.length_a   1.000
_cell.length_b   1.000
_cell.length_c   1.000
_cell.angle_alpha   90.00
_cell.angle_beta   90.00
_cell.angle_gamma   90.00
#
_symmetry.space_group_name_H-M   'P 1'
#
loop_
_entity.id
_entity.type
_entity.pdbx_description
1 polymer ?
#
loop_
_entity_poly.entity_id
_entity_poly.type
_entity_poly.pdbx_seq_one_letter_code
_entity_poly.pdbx_strand_id
1 'polypeptide(L)'
;IELYARNGYRRIGREDAYYEDGAAALRMEKFLRGDVRAPTAVPYYEQTVEFSCGPCCIMMAKAHFEPGFVPDPVMEIRLWREATTVFMMSGPGGCEPFGLAVAAFEHGLSARIIVSFHGALFLQSVRSHEKRRVMELAQVDFRSRADAYGIGVDYRAFALDDIRRALAEGNLVVVLVSGFLMFGKKVPHWVLVIGDDDEHLIVHDPWVEDERGETTADAANIPIPHDIFMRMAQFGRPGLRSAVILGKKQQP
;
A
#
# COMPACT_ATOMS: atom_id res chain seq x y z
N ILE A 1 -30.74 16.69 7.50
CA ILE A 1 -29.27 16.92 7.64
C ILE A 1 -28.91 17.07 9.11
N GLU A 2 -29.54 18.00 9.85
CA GLU A 2 -29.25 18.23 11.28
C GLU A 2 -29.40 16.98 12.16
N LEU A 3 -30.41 16.15 11.91
CA LEU A 3 -30.61 14.90 12.65
C LEU A 3 -29.42 13.94 12.49
N TYR A 4 -28.91 13.81 11.28
CA TYR A 4 -27.73 12.96 10.99
C TYR A 4 -26.48 13.54 11.63
N ALA A 5 -26.26 14.87 11.51
CA ALA A 5 -25.12 15.53 12.13
C ALA A 5 -25.10 15.38 13.66
N ARG A 6 -26.28 15.52 14.33
CA ARG A 6 -26.43 15.29 15.77
C ARG A 6 -26.15 13.84 16.19
N ASN A 7 -26.32 12.88 15.27
CA ASN A 7 -26.01 11.47 15.49
C ASN A 7 -24.60 11.08 15.04
N GLY A 8 -23.73 12.03 14.78
CA GLY A 8 -22.31 11.80 14.44
C GLY A 8 -22.07 11.40 12.99
N TYR A 9 -23.03 11.64 12.08
CA TYR A 9 -22.80 11.50 10.65
C TYR A 9 -22.14 12.76 10.10
N ARG A 10 -21.16 12.57 9.24
CA ARG A 10 -20.54 13.66 8.47
C ARG A 10 -20.91 13.53 7.00
N ARG A 11 -20.99 14.66 6.30
CA ARG A 11 -21.24 14.69 4.86
C ARG A 11 -19.94 14.34 4.13
N ILE A 12 -20.00 13.35 3.23
CA ILE A 12 -18.86 12.90 2.42
C ILE A 12 -19.05 13.15 0.93
N GLY A 13 -20.27 13.42 0.48
CA GLY A 13 -20.54 13.67 -0.93
C GLY A 13 -21.95 14.19 -1.21
N ARG A 14 -22.18 14.55 -2.46
CA ARG A 14 -23.48 14.89 -3.02
C ARG A 14 -23.57 14.25 -4.40
N GLU A 15 -24.71 13.61 -4.65
CA GLU A 15 -25.02 12.98 -5.93
C GLU A 15 -26.21 13.71 -6.55
N ASP A 16 -25.96 14.46 -7.62
CA ASP A 16 -26.99 15.26 -8.28
C ASP A 16 -27.92 14.37 -9.10
N ALA A 17 -29.21 14.72 -9.14
CA ALA A 17 -30.26 13.98 -9.85
C ALA A 17 -30.40 12.50 -9.43
N TYR A 18 -30.15 12.19 -8.17
CA TYR A 18 -30.22 10.81 -7.62
C TYR A 18 -31.66 10.27 -7.54
N TYR A 19 -32.63 11.10 -7.19
CA TYR A 19 -34.04 10.72 -7.09
C TYR A 19 -34.76 10.90 -8.42
N GLU A 20 -35.86 10.15 -8.63
CA GLU A 20 -36.67 10.20 -9.85
C GLU A 20 -37.23 11.59 -10.16
N ASP A 21 -37.39 12.44 -9.17
CA ASP A 21 -37.79 13.85 -9.30
C ASP A 21 -36.62 14.80 -9.63
N GLY A 22 -35.42 14.26 -9.85
CA GLY A 22 -34.21 15.01 -10.13
C GLY A 22 -33.56 15.66 -8.89
N ALA A 23 -34.06 15.37 -7.69
CA ALA A 23 -33.45 15.86 -6.46
C ALA A 23 -32.09 15.19 -6.19
N ALA A 24 -31.17 15.97 -5.61
CA ALA A 24 -29.87 15.47 -5.23
C ALA A 24 -29.89 14.73 -3.90
N ALA A 25 -29.13 13.63 -3.81
CA ALA A 25 -28.86 12.94 -2.54
C ALA A 25 -27.61 13.50 -1.87
N LEU A 26 -27.61 13.44 -0.53
CA LEU A 26 -26.40 13.68 0.27
C LEU A 26 -25.90 12.34 0.79
N ARG A 27 -24.66 12.02 0.47
CA ARG A 27 -23.97 10.89 1.04
C ARG A 27 -23.39 11.29 2.39
N MET A 28 -23.72 10.50 3.41
CA MET A 28 -23.26 10.75 4.77
C MET A 28 -22.69 9.46 5.35
N GLU A 29 -21.62 9.58 6.12
CA GLU A 29 -21.02 8.48 6.84
C GLU A 29 -21.02 8.71 8.35
N LYS A 30 -20.97 7.64 9.10
CA LYS A 30 -20.75 7.64 10.55
C LYS A 30 -19.75 6.55 10.89
N PHE A 31 -18.67 6.93 11.56
CA PHE A 31 -17.82 5.94 12.18
C PHE A 31 -18.57 5.31 13.35
N LEU A 32 -18.83 4.02 13.28
CA LEU A 32 -19.52 3.27 14.33
C LEU A 32 -18.59 2.90 15.50
N ARG A 33 -17.29 3.07 15.31
CA ARG A 33 -16.29 2.97 16.36
C ARG A 33 -15.73 4.37 16.61
N GLY A 34 -15.34 4.67 17.86
CA GLY A 34 -14.73 5.95 18.21
C GLY A 34 -13.52 6.24 17.32
N ASP A 35 -13.05 7.48 17.30
CA ASP A 35 -11.88 7.90 16.51
C ASP A 35 -10.73 6.91 16.73
N VAL A 36 -10.57 5.96 15.79
CA VAL A 36 -9.39 5.11 15.74
C VAL A 36 -8.24 6.03 15.31
N ARG A 37 -7.57 6.59 16.28
CA ARG A 37 -6.37 7.36 16.01
C ARG A 37 -5.24 6.37 15.83
N ALA A 38 -4.61 6.40 14.66
CA ALA A 38 -3.34 5.74 14.51
C ALA A 38 -2.40 6.22 15.63
N PRO A 39 -1.68 5.32 16.32
CA PRO A 39 -0.73 5.69 17.37
C PRO A 39 0.32 6.68 16.87
N THR A 40 0.53 6.71 15.55
CA THR A 40 1.50 7.54 14.86
C THR A 40 0.81 8.31 13.72
N ALA A 41 0.98 9.63 13.68
CA ALA A 41 0.48 10.43 12.57
C ALA A 41 1.37 10.22 11.33
N VAL A 42 0.87 9.51 10.34
CA VAL A 42 1.52 9.32 9.04
C VAL A 42 0.75 10.13 7.99
N PRO A 43 1.42 11.00 7.21
CA PRO A 43 0.76 11.73 6.13
C PRO A 43 0.17 10.77 5.10
N TYR A 44 -1.07 11.02 4.67
CA TYR A 44 -1.73 10.25 3.62
C TYR A 44 -1.48 10.88 2.24
N TYR A 45 -1.28 10.04 1.24
CA TYR A 45 -1.18 10.44 -0.17
C TYR A 45 -1.97 9.44 -1.04
N GLU A 46 -2.92 9.98 -1.81
CA GLU A 46 -3.72 9.23 -2.77
C GLU A 46 -2.95 9.03 -4.07
N GLN A 47 -2.91 7.79 -4.57
CA GLN A 47 -2.26 7.51 -5.85
C GLN A 47 -3.00 8.16 -7.01
N THR A 48 -2.24 8.68 -7.97
CA THR A 48 -2.81 9.35 -9.15
C THR A 48 -3.02 8.43 -10.34
N VAL A 49 -2.46 7.22 -10.30
CA VAL A 49 -2.57 6.18 -11.36
C VAL A 49 -2.71 4.79 -10.76
N GLU A 50 -3.40 3.88 -11.46
CA GLU A 50 -3.82 2.56 -10.94
C GLU A 50 -2.69 1.61 -10.52
N PHE A 51 -1.46 1.87 -10.91
CA PHE A 51 -0.32 0.95 -10.73
C PHE A 51 0.76 1.45 -9.74
N SER A 52 0.54 2.57 -9.07
CA SER A 52 1.53 3.23 -8.22
C SER A 52 1.32 3.02 -6.71
N CYS A 53 0.48 2.07 -6.30
CA CYS A 53 0.20 1.82 -4.88
C CYS A 53 1.47 1.63 -4.03
N GLY A 54 2.44 0.84 -4.50
CA GLY A 54 3.71 0.64 -3.80
C GLY A 54 4.55 1.92 -3.67
N PRO A 55 4.81 2.66 -4.75
CA PRO A 55 5.42 3.98 -4.72
C PRO A 55 4.76 4.97 -3.76
N CYS A 56 3.44 5.04 -3.74
CA CYS A 56 2.70 5.91 -2.81
C CYS A 56 2.90 5.51 -1.35
N CYS A 57 2.96 4.20 -1.06
CA CYS A 57 3.33 3.72 0.28
C CYS A 57 4.74 4.19 0.69
N ILE A 58 5.72 4.16 -0.25
CA ILE A 58 7.08 4.69 0.01
C ILE A 58 7.04 6.19 0.28
N MET A 59 6.27 6.98 -0.50
CA MET A 59 6.16 8.43 -0.31
C MET A 59 5.52 8.79 1.02
N MET A 60 4.46 8.09 1.44
CA MET A 60 3.83 8.28 2.75
C MET A 60 4.81 7.96 3.89
N ALA A 61 5.55 6.86 3.78
CA ALA A 61 6.59 6.51 4.75
C ALA A 61 7.72 7.56 4.78
N LYS A 62 8.17 8.02 3.61
CA LYS A 62 9.19 9.07 3.52
C LYS A 62 8.71 10.39 4.14
N ALA A 63 7.47 10.80 3.87
CA ALA A 63 6.89 12.00 4.47
C ALA A 63 6.80 11.91 6.00
N HIS A 64 6.61 10.69 6.54
CA HIS A 64 6.65 10.46 7.98
C HIS A 64 8.06 10.58 8.56
N PHE A 65 9.07 9.99 7.92
CA PHE A 65 10.44 9.96 8.45
C PHE A 65 11.25 11.21 8.15
N GLU A 66 10.89 11.98 7.13
CA GLU A 66 11.58 13.19 6.68
C GLU A 66 10.65 14.40 6.71
N PRO A 67 10.57 15.12 7.86
CA PRO A 67 9.79 16.35 7.93
C PRO A 67 10.24 17.36 6.87
N GLY A 68 9.32 17.81 6.02
CA GLY A 68 9.60 18.69 4.89
C GLY A 68 9.58 18.01 3.52
N PHE A 69 9.58 16.67 3.45
CA PHE A 69 9.25 15.98 2.20
C PHE A 69 7.73 16.06 1.96
N VAL A 70 7.36 16.54 0.78
CA VAL A 70 5.96 16.63 0.34
C VAL A 70 5.78 15.68 -0.84
N PRO A 71 4.92 14.67 -0.73
CA PRO A 71 4.57 13.79 -1.85
C PRO A 71 3.96 14.58 -3.02
N ASP A 72 4.35 14.22 -4.24
CA ASP A 72 3.79 14.81 -5.47
C ASP A 72 3.72 13.79 -6.61
N PRO A 73 2.89 14.03 -7.66
CA PRO A 73 2.71 13.08 -8.77
C PRO A 73 3.98 12.82 -9.59
N VAL A 74 4.93 13.76 -9.63
CA VAL A 74 6.19 13.58 -10.36
C VAL A 74 7.07 12.56 -9.62
N MET A 75 7.12 12.67 -8.30
CA MET A 75 7.85 11.72 -7.46
C MET A 75 7.20 10.33 -7.47
N GLU A 76 5.86 10.27 -7.50
CA GLU A 76 5.11 9.03 -7.64
C GLU A 76 5.54 8.23 -8.89
N ILE A 77 5.54 8.90 -10.05
CA ILE A 77 5.95 8.27 -11.33
C ILE A 77 7.45 7.96 -11.34
N ARG A 78 8.29 8.78 -10.71
CA ARG A 78 9.73 8.49 -10.59
C ARG A 78 9.96 7.21 -9.80
N LEU A 79 9.40 7.09 -8.61
CA LEU A 79 9.50 5.88 -7.79
C LEU A 79 8.93 4.64 -8.49
N TRP A 80 7.81 4.81 -9.21
CA TRP A 80 7.27 3.72 -9.99
C TRP A 80 8.24 3.24 -11.06
N ARG A 81 8.86 4.14 -11.82
CA ARG A 81 9.85 3.78 -12.85
C ARG A 81 11.07 3.08 -12.26
N GLU A 82 11.47 3.42 -11.06
CA GLU A 82 12.61 2.83 -10.35
C GLU A 82 12.30 1.47 -9.73
N ALA A 83 11.04 1.21 -9.37
CA ALA A 83 10.60 -0.01 -8.68
C ALA A 83 9.83 -1.01 -9.56
N THR A 84 9.40 -0.62 -10.77
CA THR A 84 8.58 -1.49 -11.63
C THR A 84 9.39 -2.59 -12.28
N THR A 85 8.80 -3.77 -12.41
CA THR A 85 9.38 -4.90 -13.16
C THR A 85 9.05 -4.89 -14.64
N VAL A 86 8.23 -3.95 -15.10
CA VAL A 86 7.74 -3.88 -16.49
C VAL A 86 7.89 -2.47 -17.04
N PHE A 87 8.69 -2.36 -18.08
CA PHE A 87 8.88 -1.15 -18.86
C PHE A 87 8.21 -1.33 -20.22
N MET A 88 7.38 -0.35 -20.63
CA MET A 88 6.84 -0.20 -21.99
C MET A 88 5.76 -1.18 -22.47
N MET A 89 5.13 -0.82 -23.56
CA MET A 89 4.24 -1.45 -24.57
C MET A 89 3.23 -2.51 -24.13
N SER A 90 3.46 -3.23 -23.05
CA SER A 90 2.54 -4.26 -22.54
C SER A 90 1.67 -3.80 -21.37
N GLY A 91 1.50 -2.50 -21.23
CA GLY A 91 0.78 -1.85 -20.13
C GLY A 91 1.69 -1.60 -18.90
N PRO A 92 1.25 -0.72 -17.98
CA PRO A 92 1.98 -0.44 -16.76
C PRO A 92 2.07 -1.71 -15.91
N GLY A 93 3.26 -1.95 -15.37
CA GLY A 93 3.50 -3.05 -14.46
C GLY A 93 3.49 -2.58 -13.01
N GLY A 94 3.06 -3.46 -12.10
CA GLY A 94 3.20 -3.24 -10.67
C GLY A 94 4.65 -3.40 -10.21
N CYS A 95 4.87 -3.09 -8.95
CA CYS A 95 6.16 -3.24 -8.28
C CYS A 95 6.21 -4.56 -7.50
N GLU A 96 7.42 -5.11 -7.33
CA GLU A 96 7.66 -6.26 -6.49
C GLU A 96 8.51 -5.85 -5.26
N PRO A 97 8.59 -6.66 -4.20
CA PRO A 97 9.16 -6.21 -2.92
C PRO A 97 10.62 -5.75 -2.99
N PHE A 98 11.44 -6.36 -3.85
CA PHE A 98 12.84 -5.95 -3.99
C PHE A 98 12.96 -4.61 -4.70
N GLY A 99 12.16 -4.38 -5.75
CA GLY A 99 12.10 -3.09 -6.42
C GLY A 99 11.66 -1.98 -5.49
N LEU A 100 10.62 -2.22 -4.67
CA LEU A 100 10.17 -1.25 -3.67
C LEU A 100 11.24 -0.98 -2.60
N ALA A 101 11.89 -2.03 -2.08
CA ALA A 101 12.92 -1.88 -1.06
C ALA A 101 14.15 -1.13 -1.58
N VAL A 102 14.59 -1.43 -2.81
CA VAL A 102 15.70 -0.74 -3.48
C VAL A 102 15.36 0.74 -3.69
N ALA A 103 14.19 1.04 -4.26
CA ALA A 103 13.76 2.41 -4.48
C ALA A 103 13.64 3.18 -3.15
N ALA A 104 13.06 2.59 -2.10
CA ALA A 104 12.99 3.21 -0.79
C ALA A 104 14.38 3.51 -0.21
N PHE A 105 15.31 2.57 -0.34
CA PHE A 105 16.68 2.74 0.15
C PHE A 105 17.43 3.86 -0.59
N GLU A 106 17.30 3.94 -1.90
CA GLU A 106 17.91 4.99 -2.72
C GLU A 106 17.32 6.37 -2.45
N HIS A 107 16.07 6.40 -2.00
CA HIS A 107 15.40 7.63 -1.58
C HIS A 107 15.52 7.94 -0.07
N GLY A 108 16.50 7.33 0.62
CA GLY A 108 16.91 7.75 1.97
C GLY A 108 16.22 7.02 3.12
N LEU A 109 15.44 5.97 2.85
CA LEU A 109 14.86 5.12 3.88
C LEU A 109 15.74 3.89 4.16
N SER A 110 15.65 3.31 5.33
CA SER A 110 16.09 1.94 5.56
C SER A 110 15.02 0.97 5.07
N ALA A 111 15.43 -0.20 4.57
CA ALA A 111 14.50 -1.21 4.07
C ALA A 111 14.92 -2.61 4.51
N ARG A 112 13.93 -3.47 4.79
CA ARG A 112 14.08 -4.92 5.02
C ARG A 112 12.91 -5.64 4.39
N ILE A 113 13.16 -6.81 3.81
CA ILE A 113 12.15 -7.58 3.08
C ILE A 113 11.82 -8.87 3.84
N ILE A 114 10.54 -9.22 3.93
CA ILE A 114 10.08 -10.56 4.30
C ILE A 114 9.23 -11.07 3.13
N VAL A 115 9.61 -12.21 2.54
CA VAL A 115 8.92 -12.77 1.38
C VAL A 115 8.88 -14.29 1.44
N SER A 116 7.71 -14.89 1.22
CA SER A 116 7.51 -16.33 1.34
C SER A 116 7.93 -17.15 0.12
N PHE A 117 8.65 -16.56 -0.83
CA PHE A 117 9.04 -17.22 -2.07
C PHE A 117 10.43 -16.78 -2.56
N HIS A 118 11.25 -17.74 -3.02
CA HIS A 118 12.63 -17.50 -3.44
C HIS A 118 12.80 -17.12 -4.93
N GLY A 119 11.80 -17.39 -5.76
CA GLY A 119 11.88 -17.18 -7.20
C GLY A 119 11.43 -15.80 -7.67
N ALA A 120 11.37 -15.61 -8.98
CA ALA A 120 10.80 -14.43 -9.59
C ALA A 120 9.27 -14.38 -9.36
N LEU A 121 8.78 -13.21 -8.97
CA LEU A 121 7.41 -12.98 -8.53
C LEU A 121 6.51 -12.54 -9.69
N PHE A 122 5.20 -12.77 -9.57
CA PHE A 122 4.16 -12.30 -10.48
C PHE A 122 4.24 -12.79 -11.93
N LEU A 123 5.05 -13.80 -12.23
CA LEU A 123 5.20 -14.33 -13.60
C LEU A 123 4.04 -15.22 -14.05
N GLN A 124 3.25 -15.77 -13.13
CA GLN A 124 2.25 -16.81 -13.43
C GLN A 124 1.12 -16.35 -14.37
N SER A 125 0.77 -15.06 -14.32
CA SER A 125 -0.28 -14.46 -15.17
C SER A 125 0.25 -13.90 -16.49
N VAL A 126 1.56 -13.89 -16.68
CA VAL A 126 2.20 -13.27 -17.85
C VAL A 126 2.31 -14.28 -19.00
N ARG A 127 1.56 -14.04 -20.07
CA ARG A 127 1.53 -14.92 -21.27
C ARG A 127 2.68 -14.64 -22.25
N SER A 128 3.09 -13.37 -22.38
CA SER A 128 4.17 -12.98 -23.28
C SER A 128 5.52 -13.47 -22.76
N HIS A 129 6.24 -14.22 -23.58
CA HIS A 129 7.58 -14.72 -23.25
C HIS A 129 8.60 -13.59 -23.09
N GLU A 130 8.51 -12.57 -23.93
CA GLU A 130 9.37 -11.39 -23.88
C GLU A 130 9.12 -10.58 -22.60
N LYS A 131 7.86 -10.32 -22.26
CA LYS A 131 7.49 -9.65 -21.01
C LYS A 131 8.00 -10.43 -19.77
N ARG A 132 7.85 -11.75 -19.78
CA ARG A 132 8.39 -12.63 -18.74
C ARG A 132 9.89 -12.45 -18.57
N ARG A 133 10.62 -12.47 -19.70
CA ARG A 133 12.07 -12.29 -19.72
C ARG A 133 12.50 -10.95 -19.14
N VAL A 134 11.82 -9.86 -19.51
CA VAL A 134 12.07 -8.52 -18.97
C VAL A 134 11.84 -8.49 -17.46
N MET A 135 10.71 -9.04 -16.99
CA MET A 135 10.39 -9.10 -15.56
C MET A 135 11.40 -9.92 -14.77
N GLU A 136 11.88 -11.04 -15.30
CA GLU A 136 12.92 -11.86 -14.67
C GLU A 136 14.23 -11.09 -14.54
N LEU A 137 14.67 -10.42 -15.61
CA LEU A 137 15.91 -9.63 -15.60
C LEU A 137 15.82 -8.44 -14.65
N ALA A 138 14.70 -7.72 -14.64
CA ALA A 138 14.49 -6.61 -13.70
C ALA A 138 14.56 -7.09 -12.23
N GLN A 139 13.96 -8.25 -11.94
CA GLN A 139 14.02 -8.82 -10.60
C GLN A 139 15.41 -9.37 -10.21
N VAL A 140 16.20 -9.83 -11.17
CA VAL A 140 17.61 -10.19 -10.93
C VAL A 140 18.40 -8.93 -10.56
N ASP A 141 18.21 -7.81 -11.28
CA ASP A 141 18.85 -6.54 -10.98
C ASP A 141 18.45 -6.03 -9.58
N PHE A 142 17.17 -6.01 -9.25
CA PHE A 142 16.72 -5.57 -7.93
C PHE A 142 17.30 -6.41 -6.79
N ARG A 143 17.40 -7.73 -6.95
CA ARG A 143 18.03 -8.59 -5.94
C ARG A 143 19.51 -8.31 -5.78
N SER A 144 20.22 -8.12 -6.90
CA SER A 144 21.64 -7.76 -6.88
C SER A 144 21.88 -6.41 -6.18
N ARG A 145 21.03 -5.41 -6.46
CA ARG A 145 21.11 -4.10 -5.81
C ARG A 145 20.74 -4.18 -4.32
N ALA A 146 19.72 -4.96 -3.96
CA ALA A 146 19.35 -5.17 -2.57
C ALA A 146 20.50 -5.79 -1.77
N ASP A 147 21.18 -6.79 -2.34
CA ASP A 147 22.38 -7.41 -1.74
C ASP A 147 23.53 -6.40 -1.62
N ALA A 148 23.83 -5.65 -2.68
CA ALA A 148 24.87 -4.62 -2.68
C ALA A 148 24.62 -3.50 -1.65
N TYR A 149 23.36 -3.18 -1.37
CA TYR A 149 22.96 -2.20 -0.35
C TYR A 149 22.86 -2.77 1.05
N GLY A 150 23.03 -4.09 1.22
CA GLY A 150 22.88 -4.76 2.51
C GLY A 150 21.42 -4.78 3.00
N ILE A 151 20.45 -4.73 2.11
CA ILE A 151 19.02 -4.83 2.47
C ILE A 151 18.75 -6.26 2.94
N GLY A 152 18.39 -6.42 4.22
CA GLY A 152 18.10 -7.71 4.80
C GLY A 152 16.87 -8.37 4.17
N VAL A 153 16.95 -9.68 3.88
CA VAL A 153 15.86 -10.45 3.27
C VAL A 153 15.60 -11.71 4.09
N ASP A 154 14.39 -11.84 4.61
CA ASP A 154 13.90 -13.06 5.25
C ASP A 154 13.02 -13.84 4.27
N TYR A 155 13.47 -14.99 3.84
CA TYR A 155 12.72 -15.88 2.96
C TYR A 155 11.78 -16.78 3.77
N ARG A 156 10.66 -16.25 4.20
CA ARG A 156 9.59 -16.94 4.93
C ARG A 156 8.27 -16.17 4.82
N ALA A 157 7.18 -16.80 5.20
CA ALA A 157 5.94 -16.08 5.43
C ALA A 157 6.08 -15.20 6.68
N PHE A 158 5.65 -13.95 6.61
CA PHE A 158 5.54 -13.11 7.80
C PHE A 158 4.30 -13.47 8.61
N ALA A 159 4.37 -13.28 9.91
CA ALA A 159 3.27 -13.36 10.86
C ALA A 159 2.84 -11.97 11.33
N LEU A 160 1.71 -11.88 12.04
CA LEU A 160 1.25 -10.63 12.65
C LEU A 160 2.31 -10.02 13.56
N ASP A 161 2.99 -10.85 14.35
CA ASP A 161 4.03 -10.39 15.27
C ASP A 161 5.24 -9.74 14.58
N ASP A 162 5.51 -10.07 13.33
CA ASP A 162 6.56 -9.39 12.54
C ASP A 162 6.17 -7.95 12.25
N ILE A 163 4.89 -7.71 11.91
CA ILE A 163 4.34 -6.37 11.69
C ILE A 163 4.34 -5.59 13.00
N ARG A 164 3.79 -6.17 14.07
CA ARG A 164 3.70 -5.53 15.38
C ARG A 164 5.08 -5.14 15.92
N ARG A 165 6.07 -6.01 15.76
CA ARG A 165 7.46 -5.73 16.15
C ARG A 165 8.04 -4.58 15.34
N ALA A 166 7.86 -4.56 14.02
CA ALA A 166 8.33 -3.48 13.17
C ALA A 166 7.72 -2.13 13.59
N LEU A 167 6.42 -2.10 13.86
CA LEU A 167 5.72 -0.90 14.34
C LEU A 167 6.24 -0.46 15.73
N ALA A 168 6.45 -1.39 16.65
CA ALA A 168 7.00 -1.11 17.98
C ALA A 168 8.44 -0.56 17.94
N GLU A 169 9.21 -0.92 16.92
CA GLU A 169 10.54 -0.39 16.63
C GLU A 169 10.49 0.98 15.91
N GLY A 170 9.30 1.54 15.69
CA GLY A 170 9.11 2.84 15.02
C GLY A 170 9.21 2.77 13.49
N ASN A 171 9.11 1.58 12.90
CA ASN A 171 9.08 1.39 11.45
C ASN A 171 7.64 1.38 10.93
N LEU A 172 7.49 1.55 9.62
CA LEU A 172 6.24 1.35 8.88
C LEU A 172 6.37 0.12 7.98
N VAL A 173 5.24 -0.53 7.64
CA VAL A 173 5.30 -1.78 6.88
C VAL A 173 4.45 -1.68 5.63
N VAL A 174 5.07 -1.78 4.47
CA VAL A 174 4.38 -1.91 3.17
C VAL A 174 4.05 -3.38 2.96
N VAL A 175 2.78 -3.72 2.85
CA VAL A 175 2.32 -5.11 2.78
C VAL A 175 1.60 -5.39 1.47
N LEU A 176 1.97 -6.51 0.83
CA LEU A 176 1.26 -7.04 -0.33
C LEU A 176 -0.05 -7.66 0.14
N VAL A 177 -1.16 -7.17 -0.39
CA VAL A 177 -2.49 -7.71 -0.16
C VAL A 177 -3.17 -8.13 -1.46
N SER A 178 -4.18 -8.99 -1.36
CA SER A 178 -5.11 -9.24 -2.45
C SER A 178 -6.19 -8.17 -2.44
N GLY A 179 -6.35 -7.44 -3.52
CA GLY A 179 -7.42 -6.46 -3.68
C GLY A 179 -8.85 -7.05 -3.65
N PHE A 180 -8.96 -8.37 -3.57
CA PHE A 180 -10.27 -9.03 -3.62
C PHE A 180 -11.19 -8.67 -2.45
N LEU A 181 -10.65 -8.60 -1.23
CA LEU A 181 -11.45 -8.24 -0.04
C LEU A 181 -11.69 -6.72 0.08
N MET A 182 -10.89 -5.90 -0.61
CA MET A 182 -11.05 -4.44 -0.60
C MET A 182 -12.02 -3.98 -1.69
N PHE A 183 -11.80 -4.40 -2.93
CA PHE A 183 -12.55 -3.91 -4.10
C PHE A 183 -13.02 -5.01 -5.07
N GLY A 184 -13.03 -6.27 -4.63
CA GLY A 184 -13.57 -7.40 -5.40
C GLY A 184 -12.70 -7.88 -6.58
N LYS A 185 -11.53 -7.28 -6.82
CA LYS A 185 -10.61 -7.62 -7.91
C LYS A 185 -9.41 -8.43 -7.40
N LYS A 186 -9.10 -9.57 -8.01
CA LYS A 186 -7.93 -10.40 -7.66
C LYS A 186 -6.64 -9.83 -8.28
N VAL A 187 -6.26 -8.65 -7.85
CA VAL A 187 -5.03 -7.97 -8.28
C VAL A 187 -4.08 -7.84 -7.09
N PRO A 188 -2.75 -7.84 -7.31
CA PRO A 188 -1.80 -7.48 -6.27
C PRO A 188 -1.96 -6.00 -5.93
N HIS A 189 -1.98 -5.70 -4.64
CA HIS A 189 -2.09 -4.34 -4.16
C HIS A 189 -1.16 -4.14 -2.97
N TRP A 190 -0.61 -2.95 -2.83
CA TRP A 190 0.27 -2.58 -1.73
C TRP A 190 -0.43 -1.55 -0.84
N VAL A 191 -0.41 -1.82 0.45
CA VAL A 191 -0.93 -0.91 1.47
C VAL A 191 0.14 -0.62 2.52
N LEU A 192 0.03 0.51 3.20
CA LEU A 192 0.96 0.90 4.26
C LEU A 192 0.32 0.67 5.63
N VAL A 193 0.89 -0.22 6.42
CA VAL A 193 0.51 -0.39 7.83
C VAL A 193 1.26 0.63 8.66
N ILE A 194 0.50 1.43 9.42
CA ILE A 194 0.98 2.60 10.16
C ILE A 194 0.78 2.49 11.67
N GLY A 195 0.04 1.49 12.13
CA GLY A 195 -0.23 1.30 13.56
C GLY A 195 -0.96 0.00 13.87
N ASP A 196 -1.09 -0.25 15.16
CA ASP A 196 -1.80 -1.38 15.77
C ASP A 196 -2.51 -0.87 17.03
N ASP A 197 -3.79 -1.22 17.22
CA ASP A 197 -4.58 -0.87 18.40
C ASP A 197 -4.93 -2.09 19.27
N ASP A 198 -4.15 -3.18 19.12
CA ASP A 198 -4.32 -4.51 19.75
C ASP A 198 -5.47 -5.37 19.16
N GLU A 199 -6.41 -4.81 18.44
CA GLU A 199 -7.49 -5.53 17.74
C GLU A 199 -7.37 -5.40 16.22
N HIS A 200 -6.83 -4.26 15.75
CA HIS A 200 -6.76 -3.90 14.34
C HIS A 200 -5.36 -3.42 13.96
N LEU A 201 -4.95 -3.74 12.74
CA LEU A 201 -3.91 -2.98 12.07
C LEU A 201 -4.51 -1.73 11.44
N ILE A 202 -3.87 -0.59 11.65
CA ILE A 202 -4.27 0.68 11.06
C ILE A 202 -3.52 0.85 9.75
N VAL A 203 -4.25 1.06 8.66
CA VAL A 203 -3.73 0.99 7.30
C VAL A 203 -4.03 2.26 6.52
N HIS A 204 -3.09 2.70 5.71
CA HIS A 204 -3.31 3.62 4.60
C HIS A 204 -3.40 2.82 3.31
N ASP A 205 -4.54 2.90 2.63
CA ASP A 205 -4.70 2.44 1.26
C ASP A 205 -4.48 3.62 0.32
N PRO A 206 -3.46 3.59 -0.56
CA PRO A 206 -3.27 4.68 -1.51
C PRO A 206 -4.35 4.77 -2.60
N TRP A 207 -5.17 3.74 -2.77
CA TRP A 207 -6.26 3.72 -3.74
C TRP A 207 -7.57 4.23 -3.13
N VAL A 208 -8.20 5.18 -3.81
CA VAL A 208 -9.56 5.67 -3.53
C VAL A 208 -10.44 5.30 -4.72
N GLU A 209 -11.54 4.59 -4.50
CA GLU A 209 -12.43 4.16 -5.58
C GLU A 209 -13.53 5.21 -5.80
N ASP A 210 -13.17 6.33 -6.42
CA ASP A 210 -14.08 7.47 -6.70
C ASP A 210 -15.38 7.05 -7.39
N GLU A 211 -15.32 6.07 -8.30
CA GLU A 211 -16.51 5.56 -9.00
C GLU A 211 -17.53 4.94 -8.04
N ARG A 212 -17.12 4.51 -6.86
CA ARG A 212 -17.99 4.03 -5.78
C ARG A 212 -18.26 5.12 -4.74
N GLY A 213 -17.74 6.31 -4.97
CA GLY A 213 -17.88 7.46 -4.09
C GLY A 213 -17.09 7.34 -2.81
N GLU A 214 -15.99 6.58 -2.80
CA GLU A 214 -15.00 6.62 -1.72
C GLU A 214 -14.30 7.97 -1.69
N THR A 215 -13.77 8.29 -0.54
CA THR A 215 -13.02 9.53 -0.30
C THR A 215 -11.69 9.19 0.37
N THR A 216 -10.77 10.13 0.43
CA THR A 216 -9.52 9.98 1.17
C THR A 216 -9.74 9.60 2.64
N ALA A 217 -10.89 9.94 3.22
CA ALA A 217 -11.25 9.55 4.58
C ALA A 217 -11.59 8.07 4.71
N ASP A 218 -12.04 7.43 3.63
CA ASP A 218 -12.31 6.00 3.60
C ASP A 218 -11.04 5.18 3.41
N ALA A 219 -10.00 5.77 2.83
CA ALA A 219 -8.73 5.13 2.50
C ALA A 219 -7.61 5.41 3.52
N ALA A 220 -7.74 6.47 4.32
CA ALA A 220 -6.76 6.83 5.35
C ALA A 220 -7.17 6.30 6.73
N ASN A 221 -6.19 5.77 7.49
CA ASN A 221 -6.37 5.24 8.85
C ASN A 221 -7.45 4.15 8.97
N ILE A 222 -7.48 3.23 8.02
CA ILE A 222 -8.46 2.14 7.97
C ILE A 222 -8.13 1.12 9.08
N PRO A 223 -8.99 0.90 10.07
CA PRO A 223 -8.81 -0.18 11.05
C PRO A 223 -9.26 -1.51 10.44
N ILE A 224 -8.33 -2.43 10.25
CA ILE A 224 -8.62 -3.77 9.73
C ILE A 224 -8.34 -4.80 10.81
N PRO A 225 -9.33 -5.63 11.24
CA PRO A 225 -9.11 -6.69 12.22
C PRO A 225 -7.94 -7.59 11.83
N HIS A 226 -7.13 -8.00 12.80
CA HIS A 226 -5.90 -8.75 12.56
C HIS A 226 -6.10 -10.00 11.70
N ASP A 227 -7.13 -10.80 11.97
CA ASP A 227 -7.44 -12.01 11.21
C ASP A 227 -7.83 -11.71 9.76
N ILE A 228 -8.60 -10.65 9.54
CA ILE A 228 -9.00 -10.19 8.22
C ILE A 228 -7.79 -9.71 7.44
N PHE A 229 -6.96 -8.83 8.06
CA PHE A 229 -5.73 -8.36 7.42
C PHE A 229 -4.80 -9.50 7.02
N MET A 230 -4.57 -10.45 7.93
CA MET A 230 -3.71 -11.60 7.65
C MET A 230 -4.27 -12.54 6.56
N ARG A 231 -5.57 -12.54 6.32
CA ARG A 231 -6.20 -13.21 5.17
C ARG A 231 -6.01 -12.41 3.88
N MET A 232 -6.13 -11.08 3.93
CA MET A 232 -5.87 -10.19 2.79
C MET A 232 -4.41 -10.28 2.34
N ALA A 233 -3.49 -10.40 3.28
CA ALA A 233 -2.04 -10.45 3.06
C ALA A 233 -1.56 -11.81 2.50
N GLN A 234 -2.37 -12.41 1.64
CA GLN A 234 -2.05 -13.64 0.87
C GLN A 234 -2.45 -13.43 -0.58
N PHE A 235 -1.48 -13.39 -1.47
CA PHE A 235 -1.73 -13.16 -2.88
C PHE A 235 -1.53 -14.41 -3.74
N GLY A 236 -2.48 -14.67 -4.63
CA GLY A 236 -2.42 -15.75 -5.61
C GLY A 236 -2.59 -17.16 -5.02
N ARG A 237 -2.54 -18.18 -5.90
CA ARG A 237 -2.72 -19.59 -5.50
C ARG A 237 -1.69 -20.11 -4.50
N PRO A 238 -0.38 -19.74 -4.61
CA PRO A 238 0.61 -20.18 -3.63
C PRO A 238 0.50 -19.46 -2.28
N GLY A 239 -0.42 -18.48 -2.15
CA GLY A 239 -0.55 -17.70 -0.91
C GLY A 239 0.70 -16.86 -0.63
N LEU A 240 1.23 -16.18 -1.65
CA LEU A 240 2.40 -15.32 -1.52
C LEU A 240 2.17 -14.28 -0.41
N ARG A 241 3.05 -14.26 0.57
CA ARG A 241 3.15 -13.22 1.58
C ARG A 241 4.41 -12.40 1.34
N SER A 242 4.28 -11.08 1.29
CA SER A 242 5.41 -10.19 1.18
C SER A 242 5.18 -8.89 1.92
N ALA A 243 6.21 -8.45 2.63
CA ALA A 243 6.23 -7.19 3.35
C ALA A 243 7.59 -6.51 3.15
N VAL A 244 7.58 -5.17 3.07
CA VAL A 244 8.77 -4.32 3.09
C VAL A 244 8.68 -3.43 4.32
N ILE A 245 9.58 -3.64 5.27
CA ILE A 245 9.69 -2.84 6.49
C ILE A 245 10.53 -1.62 6.15
N LEU A 246 9.97 -0.45 6.38
CA LEU A 246 10.61 0.84 6.10
C LEU A 246 10.87 1.61 7.38
N GLY A 247 12.05 2.18 7.52
CA GLY A 247 12.44 2.97 8.66
C GLY A 247 13.31 4.16 8.29
N LYS A 248 13.68 4.93 9.28
CA LYS A 248 14.64 6.02 9.11
C LYS A 248 16.03 5.45 8.84
N LYS A 249 16.66 5.87 7.76
CA LYS A 249 18.05 5.51 7.49
C LYS A 249 18.93 6.17 8.55
N GLN A 250 19.69 5.37 9.29
CA GLN A 250 20.71 5.92 10.19
C GLN A 250 21.76 6.61 9.34
N GLN A 251 22.05 7.86 9.66
CA GLN A 251 23.19 8.55 9.07
C GLN A 251 24.47 7.90 9.62
N PRO A 252 25.47 7.64 8.77
CA PRO A 252 26.75 7.07 9.20
C PRO A 252 27.49 7.97 10.19
#